data_a8c77bc97d453e3f7459730a1b596204
#
_entry.id   a8c77bc97d453e3f7459730a1b596204
#
_cell.length_a   1.000
_cell.length_b   1.000
_cell.length_c   1.000
_cell.angle_alpha   90.00
_cell.angle_beta   90.00
_cell.angle_gamma   90.00
#
_symmetry.space_group_name_H-M   'P 1'
#
loop_
_entity.id
_entity.type
_entity.pdbx_description
1 polymer ?
#
loop_
_entity_poly.entity_id
_entity_poly.type
_entity_poly.pdbx_seq_one_letter_code
_entity_poly.pdbx_strand_id
1 'polypeptide(L)'
;STFHHSMTPATWQWKYGHHSGYQIGVWRDDQLIAHYGGCGRRILFFGQPQHAVQIADVMVNSNDRGILTKTGPFCLMAATFPERFVGYGKPFLLGFGFPNERAMKAAERHGLYAEVGCMTEFCWPSLPKLPLMGTKLRQLDGHLLEDDKAAVIIDECWQQMAGDLRD
;
A
#
# COMPACT_ATOMS: atom_id res chain seq x y z
N SER A 1 4.91 1.20 20.96
CA SER A 1 4.53 1.44 19.55
C SER A 1 5.62 0.88 18.63
N THR A 2 5.25 0.06 17.67
CA THR A 2 6.20 -0.58 16.74
C THR A 2 6.77 0.41 15.72
N PHE A 3 6.09 1.50 15.45
CA PHE A 3 6.44 2.49 14.42
C PHE A 3 6.71 3.89 14.97
N HIS A 4 6.94 4.06 16.27
CA HIS A 4 7.18 5.33 16.93
C HIS A 4 6.09 6.41 16.73
N HIS A 5 4.95 6.06 16.16
CA HIS A 5 3.75 6.90 16.08
C HIS A 5 2.52 6.13 16.54
N SER A 6 1.53 6.84 17.03
CA SER A 6 0.25 6.26 17.45
C SER A 6 -0.72 6.22 16.27
N MET A 7 -1.34 5.10 16.05
CA MET A 7 -2.47 5.00 15.14
C MET A 7 -3.76 5.23 15.94
N THR A 8 -4.50 6.28 15.59
CA THR A 8 -5.78 6.55 16.24
C THR A 8 -6.87 5.61 15.73
N PRO A 9 -7.93 5.37 16.52
CA PRO A 9 -9.10 4.61 16.03
C PRO A 9 -9.69 5.20 14.74
N ALA A 10 -9.70 6.52 14.59
CA ALA A 10 -10.17 7.18 13.38
C ALA A 10 -9.30 6.85 12.16
N THR A 11 -7.97 6.86 12.31
CA THR A 11 -7.04 6.46 11.24
C THR A 11 -7.22 4.99 10.86
N TRP A 12 -7.43 4.13 11.88
CA TRP A 12 -7.71 2.72 11.66
C TRP A 12 -9.01 2.52 10.88
N GLN A 13 -10.08 3.18 11.30
CA GLN A 13 -11.38 3.14 10.65
C GLN A 13 -11.31 3.66 9.21
N TRP A 14 -10.53 4.73 8.95
CA TRP A 14 -10.29 5.24 7.61
C TRP A 14 -9.57 4.23 6.71
N LYS A 15 -8.54 3.54 7.21
CA LYS A 15 -7.77 2.56 6.44
C LYS A 15 -8.54 1.27 6.17
N TYR A 16 -9.25 0.75 7.17
CA TYR A 16 -9.77 -0.62 7.17
C TYR A 16 -11.29 -0.69 7.33
N GLY A 17 -11.94 0.43 7.60
CA GLY A 17 -13.39 0.53 7.64
C GLY A 17 -14.01 0.57 6.24
N HIS A 18 -15.31 0.34 6.17
CA HIS A 18 -16.12 0.49 4.94
C HIS A 18 -15.60 -0.27 3.71
N HIS A 19 -15.01 -1.45 3.91
CA HIS A 19 -14.45 -2.30 2.85
C HIS A 19 -13.28 -1.70 2.05
N SER A 20 -12.65 -0.63 2.54
CA SER A 20 -11.48 -0.01 1.91
C SER A 20 -10.18 -0.80 2.12
N GLY A 21 -10.17 -1.71 3.10
CA GLY A 21 -9.02 -2.56 3.41
C GLY A 21 -9.44 -3.88 4.07
N TYR A 22 -8.48 -4.80 4.09
CA TYR A 22 -8.60 -6.10 4.73
C TYR A 22 -7.48 -6.29 5.73
N GLN A 23 -7.72 -7.10 6.76
CA GLN A 23 -6.73 -7.29 7.82
C GLN A 23 -6.85 -8.69 8.44
N ILE A 24 -5.72 -9.18 8.94
CA ILE A 24 -5.61 -10.41 9.70
C ILE A 24 -4.83 -10.11 10.97
N GLY A 25 -5.32 -10.61 12.10
CA GLY A 25 -4.63 -10.56 13.39
C GLY A 25 -4.29 -11.96 13.87
N VAL A 26 -3.17 -12.08 14.58
CA VAL A 26 -2.82 -13.28 15.35
C VAL A 26 -2.92 -12.96 16.83
N TRP A 27 -3.64 -13.81 17.53
CA TRP A 27 -3.92 -13.65 18.95
C TRP A 27 -3.30 -14.79 19.75
N ARG A 28 -2.82 -14.48 20.94
CA ARG A 28 -2.39 -15.43 21.94
C ARG A 28 -2.91 -14.96 23.29
N ASP A 29 -3.62 -15.82 24.03
CA ASP A 29 -4.18 -15.50 25.35
C ASP A 29 -4.90 -14.13 25.37
N ASP A 30 -5.83 -13.90 24.44
CA ASP A 30 -6.56 -12.66 24.24
C ASP A 30 -5.72 -11.40 23.92
N GLN A 31 -4.43 -11.56 23.70
CA GLN A 31 -3.54 -10.49 23.29
C GLN A 31 -3.26 -10.53 21.79
N LEU A 32 -3.46 -9.41 21.10
CA LEU A 32 -3.06 -9.25 19.69
C LEU A 32 -1.53 -9.19 19.61
N ILE A 33 -0.90 -10.24 19.08
CA ILE A 33 0.55 -10.34 18.95
C ILE A 33 1.08 -10.00 17.56
N ALA A 34 0.24 -10.03 16.55
CA ALA A 34 0.64 -9.67 15.20
C ALA A 34 -0.55 -9.17 14.36
N HIS A 35 -0.27 -8.30 13.41
CA HIS A 35 -1.23 -7.70 12.50
C HIS A 35 -0.65 -7.63 11.08
N TYR A 36 -1.49 -7.90 10.09
CA TYR A 36 -1.19 -7.80 8.67
C TYR A 36 -2.37 -7.14 7.97
N GLY A 37 -2.14 -5.97 7.41
CA GLY A 37 -3.16 -5.19 6.73
C GLY A 37 -2.87 -4.98 5.26
N GLY A 38 -3.92 -4.69 4.51
CA GLY A 38 -3.85 -4.31 3.12
C GLY A 38 -4.94 -3.32 2.75
N CYS A 39 -4.57 -2.27 2.04
CA CYS A 39 -5.49 -1.25 1.54
C CYS A 39 -5.78 -1.50 0.06
N GLY A 40 -7.05 -1.53 -0.32
CA GLY A 40 -7.47 -1.68 -1.71
C GLY A 40 -6.99 -0.53 -2.59
N ARG A 41 -6.57 -0.85 -3.80
CA ARG A 41 -6.16 0.11 -4.84
C ARG A 41 -6.80 -0.27 -6.16
N ARG A 42 -7.28 0.73 -6.88
CA ARG A 42 -7.65 0.56 -8.29
C ARG A 42 -6.38 0.65 -9.12
N ILE A 43 -6.20 -0.28 -10.03
CA ILE A 43 -5.06 -0.35 -10.93
C ILE A 43 -5.54 -0.58 -12.36
N LEU A 44 -4.67 -0.31 -13.31
CA LEU A 44 -4.82 -0.82 -14.69
C LEU A 44 -3.91 -2.05 -14.83
N PHE A 45 -4.51 -3.16 -15.23
CA PHE A 45 -3.81 -4.40 -15.52
C PHE A 45 -4.03 -4.75 -16.97
N PHE A 46 -2.99 -4.64 -17.78
CA PHE A 46 -3.09 -4.73 -19.25
C PHE A 46 -4.22 -3.84 -19.84
N GLY A 47 -4.27 -2.59 -19.37
CA GLY A 47 -5.26 -1.60 -19.80
C GLY A 47 -6.69 -1.82 -19.28
N GLN A 48 -6.93 -2.83 -18.45
CA GLN A 48 -8.23 -3.12 -17.85
C GLN A 48 -8.28 -2.70 -16.39
N PRO A 49 -9.33 -1.99 -15.93
CA PRO A 49 -9.51 -1.67 -14.53
C PRO A 49 -9.60 -2.94 -13.67
N GLN A 50 -8.77 -3.01 -12.65
CA GLN A 50 -8.70 -4.12 -11.71
C GLN A 50 -8.48 -3.60 -10.29
N HIS A 51 -8.60 -4.50 -9.32
CA HIS A 51 -8.33 -4.23 -7.93
C HIS A 51 -7.05 -4.94 -7.49
N ALA A 52 -6.14 -4.17 -6.88
CA ALA A 52 -4.96 -4.69 -6.20
C ALA A 52 -5.02 -4.34 -4.71
N VAL A 53 -4.20 -4.99 -3.90
CA VAL A 53 -4.05 -4.65 -2.49
C VAL A 53 -2.63 -4.21 -2.19
N GLN A 54 -2.50 -3.02 -1.63
CA GLN A 54 -1.23 -2.53 -1.08
C GLN A 54 -1.08 -3.03 0.35
N ILE A 55 -0.11 -3.89 0.58
CA ILE A 55 0.20 -4.41 1.91
C ILE A 55 0.77 -3.29 2.78
N ALA A 56 0.22 -3.13 3.97
CA ALA A 56 0.55 -2.08 4.92
C ALA A 56 0.38 -2.56 6.36
N ASP A 57 0.99 -1.83 7.29
CA ASP A 57 0.85 -2.04 8.74
C ASP A 57 1.11 -3.50 9.18
N VAL A 58 2.14 -4.12 8.59
CA VAL A 58 2.60 -5.46 9.00
C VAL A 58 3.40 -5.34 10.28
N MET A 59 2.87 -5.87 11.36
CA MET A 59 3.43 -5.75 12.70
C MET A 59 3.50 -7.12 13.39
N VAL A 60 4.59 -7.34 14.12
CA VAL A 60 4.73 -8.46 15.06
C VAL A 60 5.25 -7.89 16.37
N ASN A 61 4.68 -8.32 17.48
CA ASN A 61 5.13 -7.95 18.82
C ASN A 61 6.64 -8.22 18.97
N SER A 62 7.37 -7.35 19.64
CA SER A 62 8.81 -7.45 19.81
C SER A 62 9.27 -8.79 20.37
N ASN A 63 8.51 -9.36 21.30
CA ASN A 63 8.81 -10.64 21.95
C ASN A 63 8.59 -11.85 21.03
N ASP A 64 7.80 -11.68 19.97
CA ASP A 64 7.47 -12.72 18.98
C ASP A 64 8.24 -12.52 17.66
N ARG A 65 9.09 -11.49 17.58
CA ARG A 65 9.93 -11.24 16.41
C ARG A 65 11.09 -12.25 16.37
N GLY A 66 11.45 -12.65 15.16
CA GLY A 66 12.58 -13.57 14.93
C GLY A 66 12.19 -15.04 14.90
N ILE A 67 10.94 -15.39 15.21
CA ILE A 67 10.41 -16.73 14.97
C ILE A 67 10.08 -16.82 13.47
N LEU A 68 11.11 -17.08 12.66
CA LEU A 68 11.01 -17.24 11.20
C LEU A 68 10.69 -18.70 10.80
N THR A 69 9.87 -19.37 11.60
CA THR A 69 9.36 -20.70 11.25
C THR A 69 8.08 -20.56 10.42
N LYS A 70 7.71 -21.61 9.69
CA LYS A 70 6.45 -21.64 8.94
C LYS A 70 5.20 -21.42 9.80
N THR A 71 5.32 -21.70 11.10
CA THR A 71 4.27 -21.50 12.12
C THR A 71 4.41 -20.20 12.89
N GLY A 72 5.40 -19.38 12.58
CA GLY A 72 5.61 -18.07 13.22
C GLY A 72 4.52 -17.06 12.82
N PRO A 73 4.21 -16.09 13.68
CA PRO A 73 3.10 -15.13 13.46
C PRO A 73 3.19 -14.41 12.11
N PHE A 74 4.39 -14.00 11.70
CA PHE A 74 4.60 -13.37 10.40
C PHE A 74 4.23 -14.29 9.24
N CYS A 75 4.75 -15.51 9.24
CA CYS A 75 4.50 -16.46 8.14
C CYS A 75 3.04 -16.87 8.05
N LEU A 76 2.39 -17.09 9.19
CA LEU A 76 0.96 -17.40 9.22
C LEU A 76 0.13 -16.29 8.57
N MET A 77 0.37 -15.03 8.93
CA MET A 77 -0.37 -13.90 8.36
C MET A 77 -0.04 -13.68 6.88
N ALA A 78 1.25 -13.66 6.54
CA ALA A 78 1.73 -13.37 5.20
C ALA A 78 1.36 -14.47 4.18
N ALA A 79 1.11 -15.70 4.64
CA ALA A 79 0.56 -16.77 3.81
C ALA A 79 -0.97 -16.71 3.74
N THR A 80 -1.64 -16.53 4.89
CA THR A 80 -3.12 -16.55 4.96
C THR A 80 -3.76 -15.37 4.23
N PHE A 81 -3.14 -14.19 4.27
CA PHE A 81 -3.71 -13.01 3.65
C PHE A 81 -3.85 -13.15 2.12
N PRO A 82 -2.79 -13.45 1.37
CA PRO A 82 -2.92 -13.65 -0.08
C PRO A 82 -3.78 -14.87 -0.41
N GLU A 83 -3.67 -15.96 0.35
CA GLU A 83 -4.52 -17.14 0.14
C GLU A 83 -6.02 -16.79 0.22
N ARG A 84 -6.42 -15.89 1.10
CA ARG A 84 -7.82 -15.50 1.26
C ARG A 84 -8.27 -14.42 0.29
N PHE A 85 -7.44 -13.44 0.00
CA PHE A 85 -7.88 -12.18 -0.60
C PHE A 85 -7.25 -11.87 -1.96
N VAL A 86 -6.21 -12.60 -2.40
CA VAL A 86 -5.45 -12.29 -3.62
C VAL A 86 -5.50 -13.44 -4.61
N GLY A 87 -5.80 -13.14 -5.87
CA GLY A 87 -5.83 -14.10 -6.97
C GLY A 87 -7.10 -13.99 -7.80
N TYR A 88 -7.21 -14.84 -8.81
CA TYR A 88 -8.39 -14.89 -9.66
C TYR A 88 -9.63 -15.30 -8.86
N GLY A 89 -10.72 -14.56 -9.07
CA GLY A 89 -11.97 -14.77 -8.35
C GLY A 89 -11.98 -14.30 -6.90
N LYS A 90 -10.91 -13.60 -6.46
CA LYS A 90 -10.80 -13.01 -5.12
C LYS A 90 -10.95 -11.49 -5.17
N PRO A 91 -11.11 -10.81 -4.01
CA PRO A 91 -11.28 -9.36 -3.98
C PRO A 91 -10.18 -8.57 -4.70
N PHE A 92 -8.96 -9.10 -4.72
CA PHE A 92 -7.80 -8.44 -5.34
C PHE A 92 -7.10 -9.39 -6.31
N LEU A 93 -6.79 -8.87 -7.49
CA LEU A 93 -6.05 -9.63 -8.50
C LEU A 93 -4.62 -9.93 -8.06
N LEU A 94 -3.94 -8.92 -7.49
CA LEU A 94 -2.57 -9.02 -7.00
C LEU A 94 -2.38 -8.21 -5.72
N GLY A 95 -1.32 -8.56 -4.99
CA GLY A 95 -0.84 -7.82 -3.84
C GLY A 95 0.54 -7.23 -4.10
N PHE A 96 0.80 -6.03 -3.60
CA PHE A 96 2.09 -5.38 -3.66
C PHE A 96 2.39 -4.61 -2.37
N GLY A 97 3.65 -4.29 -2.14
CA GLY A 97 4.04 -3.53 -0.94
C GLY A 97 5.48 -3.07 -1.02
N PHE A 98 5.89 -2.30 -0.02
CA PHE A 98 7.23 -1.72 0.09
C PHE A 98 7.86 -2.17 1.42
N PRO A 99 8.20 -3.45 1.56
CA PRO A 99 8.86 -3.97 2.76
C PRO A 99 10.26 -3.41 2.88
N ASN A 100 10.74 -3.27 4.11
CA ASN A 100 12.16 -3.05 4.31
C ASN A 100 12.95 -4.34 3.98
N GLU A 101 14.27 -4.21 3.80
CA GLU A 101 15.16 -5.29 3.40
C GLU A 101 15.02 -6.55 4.29
N ARG A 102 14.89 -6.37 5.62
CA ARG A 102 14.74 -7.48 6.56
C ARG A 102 13.42 -8.23 6.36
N ALA A 103 12.33 -7.50 6.17
CA ALA A 103 11.01 -8.08 5.93
C ALA A 103 10.95 -8.77 4.58
N MET A 104 11.57 -8.17 3.55
CA MET A 104 11.66 -8.76 2.21
C MET A 104 12.41 -10.10 2.25
N LYS A 105 13.63 -10.14 2.80
CA LYS A 105 14.41 -11.38 2.95
C LYS A 105 13.66 -12.48 3.71
N ALA A 106 12.88 -12.11 4.73
CA ALA A 106 12.08 -13.08 5.46
C ALA A 106 10.94 -13.65 4.60
N ALA A 107 10.27 -12.81 3.84
CA ALA A 107 9.17 -13.22 2.98
C ALA A 107 9.64 -14.06 1.78
N GLU A 108 10.74 -13.69 1.14
CA GLU A 108 11.35 -14.44 0.03
C GLU A 108 11.76 -15.86 0.43
N ARG A 109 12.39 -16.01 1.61
CA ARG A 109 12.77 -17.34 2.14
C ARG A 109 11.58 -18.31 2.25
N HIS A 110 10.39 -17.80 2.40
CA HIS A 110 9.17 -18.57 2.50
C HIS A 110 8.36 -18.61 1.20
N GLY A 111 8.88 -18.01 0.12
CA GLY A 111 8.20 -17.96 -1.18
C GLY A 111 6.92 -17.13 -1.16
N LEU A 112 6.81 -16.16 -0.23
CA LEU A 112 5.60 -15.34 -0.04
C LEU A 112 5.61 -14.09 -0.91
N TYR A 113 6.80 -13.52 -1.17
CA TYR A 113 6.99 -12.32 -1.97
C TYR A 113 8.02 -12.57 -3.06
N ALA A 114 7.91 -11.82 -4.13
CA ALA A 114 8.94 -11.68 -5.16
C ALA A 114 9.30 -10.21 -5.31
N GLU A 115 10.60 -9.91 -5.36
CA GLU A 115 11.06 -8.55 -5.66
C GLU A 115 10.87 -8.28 -7.16
N VAL A 116 10.20 -7.17 -7.45
CA VAL A 116 9.96 -6.71 -8.83
C VAL A 116 10.69 -5.42 -9.14
N GLY A 117 11.26 -4.76 -8.13
CA GLY A 117 12.03 -3.53 -8.26
C GLY A 117 12.25 -2.84 -6.93
N CYS A 118 13.05 -1.79 -6.94
CA CYS A 118 13.37 -0.98 -5.77
C CYS A 118 12.77 0.42 -5.92
N MET A 119 12.28 0.97 -4.80
CA MET A 119 11.92 2.39 -4.74
C MET A 119 13.18 3.24 -4.74
N THR A 120 13.21 4.24 -5.61
CA THR A 120 14.28 5.25 -5.62
C THR A 120 13.72 6.55 -5.09
N GLU A 121 14.35 7.08 -4.04
CA GLU A 121 14.06 8.41 -3.54
C GLU A 121 14.94 9.44 -4.25
N PHE A 122 14.29 10.46 -4.82
CA PHE A 122 14.97 11.60 -5.41
C PHE A 122 14.81 12.81 -4.50
N CYS A 123 15.92 13.35 -4.02
CA CYS A 123 15.94 14.55 -3.20
C CYS A 123 16.51 15.72 -4.01
N TRP A 124 15.74 16.81 -4.10
CA TRP A 124 16.21 18.05 -4.69
C TRP A 124 16.35 19.12 -3.61
N PRO A 125 17.41 19.95 -3.66
CA PRO A 125 17.43 21.15 -2.84
C PRO A 125 16.25 22.05 -3.22
N SER A 126 15.71 22.80 -2.26
CA SER A 126 14.71 23.82 -2.54
C SER A 126 15.21 24.74 -3.63
N LEU A 127 14.58 24.72 -4.78
CA LEU A 127 14.90 25.69 -5.84
C LEU A 127 14.46 27.08 -5.36
N PRO A 128 15.31 28.11 -5.56
CA PRO A 128 14.87 29.48 -5.32
C PRO A 128 13.62 29.72 -6.18
N LYS A 129 12.67 30.49 -5.66
CA LYS A 129 11.42 30.83 -6.36
C LYS A 129 11.75 31.55 -7.68
N LEU A 130 11.97 30.78 -8.72
CA LEU A 130 12.10 31.33 -10.06
C LEU A 130 10.70 31.78 -10.49
N PRO A 131 10.53 33.01 -10.95
CA PRO A 131 9.26 33.44 -11.54
C PRO A 131 9.06 32.61 -12.81
N LEU A 132 8.15 31.64 -12.75
CA LEU A 132 7.70 30.90 -13.92
C LEU A 132 6.86 31.87 -14.77
N MET A 133 7.49 32.51 -15.75
CA MET A 133 6.81 33.43 -16.64
C MET A 133 5.64 32.71 -17.34
N GLY A 134 4.42 33.21 -17.12
CA GLY A 134 3.22 32.69 -17.77
C GLY A 134 2.57 31.46 -17.12
N THR A 135 3.17 30.89 -16.08
CA THR A 135 2.62 29.72 -15.40
C THR A 135 2.05 30.08 -14.05
N LYS A 136 0.80 29.71 -13.78
CA LYS A 136 0.16 29.86 -12.47
C LYS A 136 0.23 28.51 -11.73
N LEU A 137 0.97 28.47 -10.65
CA LEU A 137 0.92 27.35 -9.73
C LEU A 137 -0.25 27.54 -8.74
N ARG A 138 -1.10 26.54 -8.63
CA ARG A 138 -2.14 26.45 -7.61
C ARG A 138 -1.92 25.21 -6.77
N GLN A 139 -2.09 25.36 -5.47
CA GLN A 139 -2.13 24.20 -4.58
C GLN A 139 -3.45 23.47 -4.85
N LEU A 140 -3.37 22.15 -5.01
CA LEU A 140 -4.56 21.30 -5.05
C LEU A 140 -5.10 21.17 -3.62
N ASP A 141 -6.22 21.77 -3.37
CA ASP A 141 -6.98 21.65 -2.12
C ASP A 141 -8.33 20.95 -2.38
N GLY A 142 -9.10 20.71 -1.32
CA GLY A 142 -10.40 20.04 -1.44
C GLY A 142 -11.37 20.74 -2.38
N HIS A 143 -11.34 22.07 -2.43
CA HIS A 143 -12.22 22.86 -3.31
C HIS A 143 -11.85 22.72 -4.79
N LEU A 144 -10.55 22.59 -5.08
CA LEU A 144 -10.11 22.40 -6.46
C LEU A 144 -10.40 20.97 -6.96
N LEU A 145 -10.47 19.99 -6.08
CA LEU A 145 -10.88 18.62 -6.42
C LEU A 145 -12.38 18.51 -6.74
N GLU A 146 -13.18 19.48 -6.29
CA GLU A 146 -14.61 19.61 -6.61
C GLU A 146 -14.84 20.43 -7.90
N ASP A 147 -13.79 21.01 -8.51
CA ASP A 147 -13.87 21.76 -9.76
C ASP A 147 -13.90 20.79 -10.94
N ASP A 148 -15.02 20.78 -11.68
CA ASP A 148 -15.21 19.92 -12.86
C ASP A 148 -14.09 20.07 -13.90
N LYS A 149 -13.50 21.27 -14.05
CA LYS A 149 -12.39 21.51 -14.98
C LYS A 149 -11.10 20.83 -14.51
N ALA A 150 -10.85 20.81 -13.19
CA ALA A 150 -9.71 20.10 -12.64
C ALA A 150 -9.87 18.60 -12.81
N ALA A 151 -11.08 18.08 -12.61
CA ALA A 151 -11.40 16.68 -12.82
C ALA A 151 -11.15 16.26 -14.28
N VAL A 152 -11.60 17.04 -15.25
CA VAL A 152 -11.37 16.77 -16.68
C VAL A 152 -9.88 16.73 -17.02
N ILE A 153 -9.10 17.72 -16.55
CA ILE A 153 -7.65 17.74 -16.80
C ILE A 153 -6.95 16.53 -16.18
N ILE A 154 -7.34 16.15 -14.97
CA ILE A 154 -6.77 14.97 -14.30
C ILE A 154 -7.10 13.69 -15.08
N ASP A 155 -8.35 13.56 -15.54
CA ASP A 155 -8.76 12.40 -16.34
C ASP A 155 -8.05 12.33 -17.70
N GLU A 156 -7.88 13.47 -18.39
CA GLU A 156 -7.12 13.53 -19.64
C GLU A 156 -5.65 13.11 -19.42
N CYS A 157 -4.99 13.67 -18.40
CA CYS A 157 -3.63 13.27 -18.03
C CYS A 157 -3.54 11.77 -17.71
N TRP A 158 -4.51 11.25 -16.96
CA TRP A 158 -4.55 9.84 -16.62
C TRP A 158 -4.72 8.94 -17.85
N GLN A 159 -5.58 9.31 -18.79
CA GLN A 159 -5.76 8.54 -20.02
C GLN A 159 -4.53 8.53 -20.91
N GLN A 160 -3.79 9.65 -20.99
CA GLN A 160 -2.51 9.71 -21.69
C GLN A 160 -1.49 8.77 -21.05
N MET A 161 -1.32 8.85 -19.73
CA MET A 161 -0.41 7.96 -18.98
C MET A 161 -0.81 6.48 -19.10
N ALA A 162 -2.10 6.18 -19.10
CA ALA A 162 -2.58 4.81 -19.24
C ALA A 162 -2.25 4.19 -20.60
N GLY A 163 -2.07 5.01 -21.64
CA GLY A 163 -1.56 4.58 -22.94
C GLY A 163 -0.09 4.16 -22.88
N ASP A 164 0.72 4.93 -22.16
CA ASP A 164 2.16 4.71 -22.02
C ASP A 164 2.51 3.51 -21.11
N LEU A 165 1.58 3.08 -20.26
CA LEU A 165 1.76 1.93 -19.35
C LEU A 165 1.42 0.57 -19.99
N ARG A 166 1.16 0.53 -21.29
CA ARG A 166 0.80 -0.71 -22.02
C ARG A 166 2.00 -1.43 -22.63
N ASP A 167 3.14 -0.79 -22.69
CA ASP A 167 4.41 -1.32 -23.21
C ASP A 167 5.32 -1.77 -22.04
#